data_6edaf79a5447c94d95b26018da6d73c6
#
_entry.id   6edaf79a5447c94d95b26018da6d73c6
#
_cell.length_a   1.000
_cell.length_b   1.000
_cell.length_c   1.000
_cell.angle_alpha   90.00
_cell.angle_beta   90.00
_cell.angle_gamma   90.00
#
_symmetry.space_group_name_H-M   'P 1'
#
loop_
_entity.id
_entity.type
_entity.pdbx_description
1 polymer ?
#
loop_
_entity_poly.entity_id
_entity_poly.type
_entity_poly.pdbx_seq_one_letter_code
_entity_poly.pdbx_strand_id
1 'polypeptide(L)'
;MPVLSAVELTPLVNARSDFLINWKKTKKSVRIRLGKTPRNLGSINPKPKTLLQPIRRLMLRLSRFSFGVGDRFAHQASAQLRAFQRLLGDGVEVVPVWNKSNREHSFIGSQPESVRQAAQEAVVQSGWSLPWHTDADHIRLETVDRFLDSSDFYTIDVADSIGQVASRDSVVHFLKSHPELFGRLHIQGIDQAIFLSGDALEEIVAKYLVACQEAGRIYRYISNKLGEGNFIAEVSMDETDSPQTPQELLVILAALADQKVRLQTIAPKFTGRFNKGVDYVGDLEQFAKEFQDDLCVLAHAVTQYGLPDNLKLSVHSGSDKFSIYPIIRQAIASRKAGLHIKTAGTTWLEELIGLAESGQEGTTLVRDIYGLALEQIGALTEPYASVIDIRMSELPSSLTVESWDGQQWANTLRHIPGHPQYNASVRQLLHVSFKLAAKKGSRYTDLLEAHREIIGKNVFENLYTRHMKPLFLG
;
A
#
# COMPACT_ATOMS: atom_id res chain seq x y z
N MET A 1 -61.77 -0.54 6.76
CA MET A 1 -61.85 -1.48 5.65
C MET A 1 -61.43 -0.74 4.39
N PRO A 2 -60.56 -1.28 3.54
CA PRO A 2 -59.95 -2.61 3.58
C PRO A 2 -58.41 -2.60 3.68
N VAL A 3 -57.91 -3.73 4.11
CA VAL A 3 -56.58 -4.25 4.19
C VAL A 3 -56.00 -4.44 2.81
N LEU A 4 -54.71 -4.08 2.61
CA LEU A 4 -53.91 -4.61 1.49
C LEU A 4 -52.60 -5.17 2.03
N SER A 5 -52.39 -6.38 1.64
CA SER A 5 -51.43 -7.38 2.04
C SER A 5 -49.97 -7.03 1.79
N ALA A 6 -49.10 -7.50 2.68
CA ALA A 6 -47.65 -7.59 2.56
C ALA A 6 -47.27 -8.53 1.38
N VAL A 7 -46.34 -8.07 0.57
CA VAL A 7 -45.58 -8.91 -0.39
C VAL A 7 -44.27 -9.30 0.27
N GLU A 8 -44.11 -10.55 0.60
CA GLU A 8 -42.87 -11.16 1.02
C GLU A 8 -41.86 -11.16 -0.13
N LEU A 9 -40.75 -10.48 0.08
CA LEU A 9 -39.52 -10.62 -0.73
C LEU A 9 -38.60 -11.65 -0.07
N THR A 10 -38.54 -12.82 -0.65
CA THR A 10 -37.58 -13.88 -0.31
C THR A 10 -36.17 -13.44 -0.73
N PRO A 11 -35.13 -13.53 0.11
CA PRO A 11 -33.78 -13.24 -0.32
C PRO A 11 -33.19 -14.43 -1.08
N LEU A 12 -32.67 -14.16 -2.27
CA LEU A 12 -31.79 -15.07 -3.02
C LEU A 12 -30.47 -15.24 -2.23
N VAL A 13 -30.33 -16.38 -1.58
CA VAL A 13 -29.10 -16.81 -0.92
C VAL A 13 -28.07 -17.14 -1.99
N ASN A 14 -26.95 -16.44 -1.93
CA ASN A 14 -25.76 -16.65 -2.75
C ASN A 14 -25.14 -18.03 -2.48
N ALA A 15 -25.32 -18.95 -3.42
CA ALA A 15 -24.67 -20.27 -3.44
C ALA A 15 -23.19 -20.15 -3.85
N ARG A 16 -22.32 -19.70 -2.96
CA ARG A 16 -20.84 -19.70 -3.16
C ARG A 16 -20.00 -20.13 -1.98
N SER A 17 -20.55 -20.59 -0.88
CA SER A 17 -19.78 -21.00 0.30
C SER A 17 -19.75 -22.50 0.62
N ASP A 18 -20.38 -23.38 -0.18
CA ASP A 18 -20.50 -24.79 0.19
C ASP A 18 -19.59 -25.77 -0.59
N PHE A 19 -18.48 -25.34 -1.17
CA PHE A 19 -17.64 -26.24 -1.99
C PHE A 19 -16.27 -26.60 -1.41
N LEU A 20 -15.96 -26.35 -0.14
CA LEU A 20 -14.65 -26.69 0.43
C LEU A 20 -14.65 -27.45 1.76
N ILE A 21 -15.72 -28.11 2.17
CA ILE A 21 -15.68 -29.04 3.31
C ILE A 21 -16.45 -30.32 2.92
N ASN A 22 -15.75 -31.31 2.36
CA ASN A 22 -15.92 -32.73 2.58
C ASN A 22 -15.21 -33.58 1.52
N TRP A 23 -13.93 -33.73 1.67
CA TRP A 23 -13.18 -34.74 0.92
C TRP A 23 -12.27 -35.57 1.84
N LYS A 24 -12.87 -36.20 2.87
CA LYS A 24 -12.25 -37.34 3.57
C LYS A 24 -13.34 -38.08 4.38
N LYS A 25 -13.91 -39.12 3.80
CA LYS A 25 -14.45 -40.38 4.36
C LYS A 25 -15.67 -40.82 3.58
N THR A 26 -15.47 -41.76 2.69
CA THR A 26 -16.21 -43.04 2.66
C THR A 26 -15.93 -43.78 1.35
N LYS A 27 -15.01 -44.75 1.40
CA LYS A 27 -14.97 -45.84 0.44
C LYS A 27 -16.09 -46.79 0.85
N LYS A 28 -17.21 -46.85 0.07
CA LYS A 28 -18.09 -47.99 -0.01
C LYS A 28 -18.46 -48.20 -1.46
N SER A 29 -18.03 -49.35 -1.99
CA SER A 29 -18.33 -49.90 -3.31
C SER A 29 -19.82 -50.23 -3.42
N VAL A 30 -20.50 -49.66 -4.44
CA VAL A 30 -21.80 -50.08 -4.85
C VAL A 30 -21.64 -50.82 -6.21
N ARG A 31 -21.88 -52.15 -6.23
CA ARG A 31 -21.98 -52.95 -7.43
C ARG A 31 -23.36 -52.72 -8.04
N ILE A 32 -23.42 -52.17 -9.24
CA ILE A 32 -24.65 -52.13 -10.05
C ILE A 32 -24.57 -53.26 -11.08
N ARG A 33 -25.59 -54.15 -11.07
CA ARG A 33 -25.77 -55.24 -12.04
C ARG A 33 -26.28 -54.66 -13.36
N LEU A 34 -25.57 -54.95 -14.44
CA LEU A 34 -26.00 -54.67 -15.82
C LEU A 34 -26.94 -55.77 -16.29
N GLY A 35 -28.16 -55.39 -16.66
CA GLY A 35 -29.12 -56.24 -17.39
C GLY A 35 -28.89 -56.15 -18.90
N LYS A 36 -29.17 -57.26 -19.60
CA LYS A 36 -28.85 -57.57 -20.99
C LYS A 36 -29.64 -56.74 -22.01
N THR A 37 -28.94 -56.42 -23.11
CA THR A 37 -29.38 -55.76 -24.37
C THR A 37 -30.53 -56.43 -25.11
N PRO A 38 -31.18 -55.74 -26.06
CA PRO A 38 -31.14 -56.17 -27.45
C PRO A 38 -30.60 -55.13 -28.44
N ARG A 39 -30.18 -55.73 -29.57
CA ARG A 39 -29.48 -55.08 -30.70
C ARG A 39 -30.43 -54.29 -31.61
N ASN A 40 -29.94 -53.28 -32.21
CA ASN A 40 -29.91 -52.92 -33.63
C ASN A 40 -30.33 -51.48 -33.98
N LEU A 41 -29.47 -50.92 -34.79
CA LEU A 41 -29.61 -49.97 -35.91
C LEU A 41 -29.32 -48.50 -35.73
N GLY A 42 -28.37 -48.06 -36.52
CA GLY A 42 -28.37 -46.72 -37.09
C GLY A 42 -27.22 -45.81 -36.67
N SER A 43 -26.17 -45.86 -37.46
CA SER A 43 -25.12 -44.83 -37.50
C SER A 43 -25.70 -43.44 -37.72
N ILE A 44 -25.32 -42.47 -36.90
CA ILE A 44 -24.98 -41.10 -37.32
C ILE A 44 -24.19 -40.45 -36.19
N ASN A 45 -22.95 -40.14 -36.48
CA ASN A 45 -22.10 -39.17 -35.75
C ASN A 45 -22.52 -37.76 -36.17
N PRO A 46 -22.38 -36.72 -35.37
CA PRO A 46 -21.15 -36.32 -34.75
C PRO A 46 -21.28 -35.84 -33.28
N LYS A 47 -20.26 -36.10 -32.51
CA LYS A 47 -20.07 -35.49 -31.19
C LYS A 47 -20.04 -33.97 -31.31
N PRO A 48 -20.83 -33.21 -30.55
CA PRO A 48 -20.56 -31.79 -30.40
C PRO A 48 -19.23 -31.64 -29.64
N LYS A 49 -18.21 -31.12 -30.30
CA LYS A 49 -17.07 -30.53 -29.65
C LYS A 49 -17.60 -29.31 -28.91
N THR A 50 -17.97 -29.48 -27.65
CA THR A 50 -18.13 -28.35 -26.73
C THR A 50 -16.74 -27.74 -26.55
N LEU A 51 -16.44 -26.73 -27.35
CA LEU A 51 -15.35 -25.81 -27.09
C LEU A 51 -15.68 -25.15 -25.72
N LEU A 52 -15.15 -25.73 -24.65
CA LEU A 52 -14.99 -25.03 -23.40
C LEU A 52 -14.04 -23.84 -23.74
N GLN A 53 -14.62 -22.69 -24.06
CA GLN A 53 -13.86 -21.46 -24.05
C GLN A 53 -13.28 -21.36 -22.64
N PRO A 54 -11.96 -21.12 -22.49
CA PRO A 54 -11.41 -20.90 -21.18
C PRO A 54 -12.16 -19.71 -20.58
N ILE A 55 -12.80 -19.93 -19.42
CA ILE A 55 -13.38 -18.84 -18.62
C ILE A 55 -12.23 -17.85 -18.45
N ARG A 56 -12.31 -16.71 -19.10
CA ARG A 56 -11.37 -15.61 -18.94
C ARG A 56 -11.41 -15.25 -17.47
N ARG A 57 -10.45 -15.73 -16.70
CA ARG A 57 -10.31 -15.36 -15.30
C ARG A 57 -10.13 -13.85 -15.30
N LEU A 58 -11.07 -13.12 -14.70
CA LEU A 58 -10.96 -11.66 -14.61
C LEU A 58 -9.67 -11.36 -13.86
N MET A 59 -8.81 -10.58 -14.49
CA MET A 59 -7.56 -10.13 -13.85
C MET A 59 -7.92 -9.27 -12.63
N LEU A 60 -7.19 -9.48 -11.54
CA LEU A 60 -7.33 -8.64 -10.35
C LEU A 60 -6.96 -7.19 -10.71
N ARG A 61 -7.87 -6.27 -10.41
CA ARG A 61 -7.73 -4.87 -10.81
C ARG A 61 -7.94 -3.96 -9.61
N LEU A 62 -6.94 -3.13 -9.32
CA LEU A 62 -7.01 -2.13 -8.27
C LEU A 62 -7.97 -1.01 -8.68
N SER A 63 -8.88 -0.63 -7.78
CA SER A 63 -9.82 0.47 -7.97
C SER A 63 -9.11 1.80 -8.21
N ARG A 64 -9.83 2.78 -8.76
CA ARG A 64 -9.28 4.10 -9.10
C ARG A 64 -8.56 4.74 -7.91
N PHE A 65 -9.18 4.70 -6.73
CA PHE A 65 -8.59 5.17 -5.49
C PHE A 65 -8.36 4.01 -4.54
N SER A 66 -7.17 3.94 -3.96
CA SER A 66 -6.79 2.97 -2.95
C SER A 66 -5.88 3.64 -1.91
N PHE A 67 -5.98 3.17 -0.68
CA PHE A 67 -5.27 3.78 0.43
C PHE A 67 -4.62 2.70 1.30
N GLY A 68 -3.30 2.74 1.38
CA GLY A 68 -2.49 1.82 2.17
C GLY A 68 -2.49 2.22 3.64
N VAL A 69 -2.90 1.29 4.50
CA VAL A 69 -2.91 1.46 5.96
C VAL A 69 -2.00 0.44 6.61
N GLY A 70 -1.06 0.90 7.44
CA GLY A 70 -0.21 0.04 8.24
C GLY A 70 -0.87 -0.29 9.58
N ASP A 71 -0.75 -1.55 9.99
CA ASP A 71 -1.16 -2.00 11.32
C ASP A 71 -0.09 -2.94 11.88
N ARG A 72 0.88 -2.36 12.58
CA ARG A 72 2.06 -3.10 13.02
C ARG A 72 1.74 -4.25 13.96
N PHE A 73 0.72 -4.09 14.80
CA PHE A 73 0.33 -5.08 15.81
C PHE A 73 -0.92 -5.87 15.45
N ALA A 74 -1.55 -5.58 14.31
CA ALA A 74 -2.77 -6.23 13.81
C ALA A 74 -3.99 -6.10 14.75
N HIS A 75 -4.15 -4.91 15.39
CA HIS A 75 -5.25 -4.61 16.31
C HIS A 75 -6.20 -3.51 15.81
N GLN A 76 -5.82 -2.77 14.76
CA GLN A 76 -6.54 -1.57 14.35
C GLN A 76 -7.35 -1.71 13.06
N ALA A 77 -7.36 -2.87 12.44
CA ALA A 77 -8.03 -3.08 11.14
C ALA A 77 -9.51 -2.63 11.14
N SER A 78 -10.26 -2.90 12.22
CA SER A 78 -11.66 -2.46 12.35
C SER A 78 -11.80 -0.94 12.45
N ALA A 79 -10.91 -0.28 13.19
CA ALA A 79 -10.91 1.18 13.31
C ALA A 79 -10.54 1.84 11.99
N GLN A 80 -9.54 1.29 11.29
CA GLN A 80 -9.13 1.72 9.97
C GLN A 80 -10.29 1.58 8.98
N LEU A 81 -10.94 0.41 8.93
CA LEU A 81 -12.04 0.15 7.99
C LEU A 81 -13.24 1.08 8.19
N ARG A 82 -13.54 1.50 9.44
CA ARG A 82 -14.58 2.50 9.70
C ARG A 82 -14.31 3.83 8.98
N ALA A 83 -13.04 4.22 8.80
CA ALA A 83 -12.69 5.43 8.06
C ALA A 83 -13.07 5.31 6.56
N PHE A 84 -12.83 4.15 5.96
CA PHE A 84 -13.25 3.85 4.59
C PHE A 84 -14.78 3.79 4.45
N GLN A 85 -15.48 3.17 5.41
CA GLN A 85 -16.95 3.14 5.42
C GLN A 85 -17.54 4.54 5.52
N ARG A 86 -16.94 5.40 6.34
CA ARG A 86 -17.37 6.80 6.46
C ARG A 86 -17.17 7.54 5.14
N LEU A 87 -16.00 7.40 4.52
CA LEU A 87 -15.70 8.05 3.24
C LEU A 87 -16.62 7.56 2.11
N LEU A 88 -16.94 6.26 2.11
CA LEU A 88 -17.93 5.69 1.20
C LEU A 88 -19.32 6.30 1.43
N GLY A 89 -19.72 6.50 2.69
CA GLY A 89 -20.94 7.18 3.07
C GLY A 89 -21.00 8.64 2.62
N ASP A 90 -19.85 9.30 2.47
CA ASP A 90 -19.71 10.65 1.93
C ASP A 90 -19.62 10.66 0.38
N GLY A 91 -19.80 9.50 -0.28
CA GLY A 91 -19.90 9.37 -1.74
C GLY A 91 -18.59 9.10 -2.47
N VAL A 92 -17.50 8.80 -1.77
CA VAL A 92 -16.20 8.50 -2.39
C VAL A 92 -15.77 7.07 -2.09
N GLU A 93 -15.61 6.26 -3.14
CA GLU A 93 -15.09 4.90 -3.04
C GLU A 93 -13.56 4.93 -3.02
N VAL A 94 -12.98 4.45 -1.91
CA VAL A 94 -11.55 4.20 -1.76
C VAL A 94 -11.36 2.80 -1.20
N VAL A 95 -10.47 2.03 -1.79
CA VAL A 95 -10.22 0.63 -1.42
C VAL A 95 -9.11 0.55 -0.38
N PRO A 96 -9.33 -0.13 0.77
CA PRO A 96 -8.29 -0.35 1.76
C PRO A 96 -7.25 -1.36 1.27
N VAL A 97 -5.97 -1.05 1.56
CA VAL A 97 -4.83 -1.92 1.33
C VAL A 97 -4.03 -2.01 2.63
N TRP A 98 -4.12 -3.14 3.33
CA TRP A 98 -3.34 -3.33 4.56
C TRP A 98 -1.90 -3.71 4.21
N ASN A 99 -0.95 -2.90 4.62
CA ASN A 99 0.46 -3.08 4.28
C ASN A 99 1.34 -3.30 5.51
N LYS A 100 2.31 -4.21 5.39
CA LYS A 100 3.34 -4.42 6.39
C LYS A 100 4.57 -5.07 5.74
N SER A 101 5.73 -4.48 5.99
CA SER A 101 6.98 -4.93 5.37
C SER A 101 7.58 -6.15 6.07
N ASN A 102 8.46 -6.87 5.36
CA ASN A 102 9.23 -7.98 5.94
C ASN A 102 10.04 -7.54 7.18
N ARG A 103 10.61 -6.34 7.14
CA ARG A 103 11.35 -5.73 8.25
C ARG A 103 10.47 -5.54 9.49
N GLU A 104 9.24 -5.01 9.31
CA GLU A 104 8.31 -4.83 10.42
C GLU A 104 7.84 -6.15 11.01
N HIS A 105 7.53 -7.15 10.18
CA HIS A 105 7.20 -8.50 10.65
C HIS A 105 8.34 -9.11 11.46
N SER A 106 9.58 -8.96 11.01
CA SER A 106 10.76 -9.49 11.70
C SER A 106 11.01 -8.80 13.05
N PHE A 107 10.82 -7.48 13.14
CA PHE A 107 10.98 -6.74 14.39
C PHE A 107 9.91 -7.06 15.45
N ILE A 108 8.70 -7.35 15.02
CA ILE A 108 7.57 -7.65 15.92
C ILE A 108 7.47 -9.15 16.22
N GLY A 109 8.10 -9.99 15.39
CA GLY A 109 7.98 -11.45 15.50
C GLY A 109 6.65 -11.99 14.95
N SER A 110 5.98 -11.26 14.05
CA SER A 110 4.71 -11.66 13.44
C SER A 110 4.91 -12.29 12.05
N GLN A 111 3.86 -12.92 11.53
CA GLN A 111 3.82 -13.48 10.18
C GLN A 111 2.84 -12.68 9.30
N PRO A 112 3.02 -12.66 7.95
CA PRO A 112 2.13 -11.93 7.04
C PRO A 112 0.65 -12.29 7.17
N GLU A 113 0.34 -13.56 7.51
CA GLU A 113 -1.02 -14.04 7.73
C GLU A 113 -1.77 -13.23 8.80
N SER A 114 -1.05 -12.68 9.80
CA SER A 114 -1.68 -11.89 10.86
C SER A 114 -2.35 -10.62 10.33
N VAL A 115 -1.77 -9.98 9.31
CA VAL A 115 -2.35 -8.81 8.66
C VAL A 115 -3.59 -9.20 7.87
N ARG A 116 -3.49 -10.27 7.07
CA ARG A 116 -4.63 -10.76 6.28
C ARG A 116 -5.78 -11.21 7.17
N GLN A 117 -5.48 -11.91 8.26
CA GLN A 117 -6.51 -12.36 9.20
C GLN A 117 -7.22 -11.18 9.86
N ALA A 118 -6.49 -10.20 10.40
CA ALA A 118 -7.07 -9.02 11.03
C ALA A 118 -7.94 -8.21 10.02
N ALA A 119 -7.45 -8.04 8.79
CA ALA A 119 -8.21 -7.40 7.71
C ALA A 119 -9.49 -8.16 7.38
N GLN A 120 -9.42 -9.48 7.22
CA GLN A 120 -10.56 -10.33 6.92
C GLN A 120 -11.61 -10.31 8.04
N GLU A 121 -11.18 -10.38 9.30
CA GLU A 121 -12.08 -10.29 10.46
C GLU A 121 -12.81 -8.93 10.48
N ALA A 122 -12.09 -7.82 10.27
CA ALA A 122 -12.69 -6.49 10.19
C ALA A 122 -13.70 -6.38 9.04
N VAL A 123 -13.37 -6.89 7.85
CA VAL A 123 -14.24 -6.91 6.67
C VAL A 123 -15.53 -7.69 6.95
N VAL A 124 -15.42 -8.90 7.52
CA VAL A 124 -16.58 -9.74 7.84
C VAL A 124 -17.46 -9.09 8.91
N GLN A 125 -16.86 -8.62 10.00
CA GLN A 125 -17.59 -7.99 11.11
C GLN A 125 -18.33 -6.72 10.71
N SER A 126 -17.74 -5.94 9.80
CA SER A 126 -18.33 -4.66 9.36
C SER A 126 -19.30 -4.78 8.18
N GLY A 127 -19.41 -5.97 7.55
CA GLY A 127 -20.21 -6.16 6.33
C GLY A 127 -19.65 -5.40 5.12
N TRP A 128 -18.34 -5.16 5.06
CA TRP A 128 -17.71 -4.49 3.92
C TRP A 128 -17.82 -5.34 2.65
N SER A 129 -18.38 -4.78 1.58
CA SER A 129 -18.69 -5.50 0.34
C SER A 129 -17.83 -5.09 -0.87
N LEU A 130 -17.03 -4.02 -0.72
CA LEU A 130 -16.10 -3.59 -1.77
C LEU A 130 -14.79 -4.39 -1.72
N PRO A 131 -13.95 -4.32 -2.76
CA PRO A 131 -12.62 -4.92 -2.73
C PRO A 131 -11.77 -4.44 -1.54
N TRP A 132 -10.83 -5.27 -1.15
CA TRP A 132 -9.79 -4.97 -0.17
C TRP A 132 -8.57 -5.82 -0.46
N HIS A 133 -7.38 -5.36 -0.09
CA HIS A 133 -6.13 -6.02 -0.40
C HIS A 133 -5.19 -6.07 0.81
N THR A 134 -4.26 -7.01 0.76
CA THR A 134 -3.11 -7.08 1.67
C THR A 134 -1.83 -6.97 0.85
N ASP A 135 -0.98 -6.02 1.21
CA ASP A 135 0.23 -5.70 0.50
C ASP A 135 1.46 -6.33 1.17
N ALA A 136 2.19 -7.09 0.38
CA ALA A 136 3.56 -7.48 0.66
C ALA A 136 4.46 -6.27 0.42
N ASP A 137 4.59 -5.42 1.45
CA ASP A 137 5.18 -4.09 1.36
C ASP A 137 6.71 -4.17 1.27
N HIS A 138 7.29 -3.52 0.25
CA HIS A 138 8.73 -3.48 -0.03
C HIS A 138 9.38 -4.86 -0.06
N ILE A 139 8.86 -5.75 -0.94
CA ILE A 139 9.43 -7.10 -1.12
C ILE A 139 10.56 -7.10 -2.15
N ARG A 140 11.46 -8.04 -1.94
CA ARG A 140 12.54 -8.40 -2.83
C ARG A 140 12.47 -9.90 -3.12
N LEU A 141 13.30 -10.40 -4.03
CA LEU A 141 13.24 -11.81 -4.42
C LEU A 141 13.47 -12.76 -3.23
N GLU A 142 14.34 -12.40 -2.31
CA GLU A 142 14.66 -13.19 -1.11
C GLU A 142 13.58 -13.16 -0.03
N THR A 143 12.63 -12.22 -0.09
CA THR A 143 11.57 -12.07 0.92
C THR A 143 10.17 -12.42 0.45
N VAL A 144 9.96 -12.47 -0.86
CA VAL A 144 8.62 -12.59 -1.47
C VAL A 144 7.89 -13.88 -1.11
N ASP A 145 8.61 -15.01 -0.98
CA ASP A 145 8.00 -16.31 -0.67
C ASP A 145 7.21 -16.31 0.63
N ARG A 146 7.63 -15.48 1.60
CA ARG A 146 6.96 -15.34 2.88
C ARG A 146 5.53 -14.79 2.77
N PHE A 147 5.22 -14.08 1.68
CA PHE A 147 3.97 -13.34 1.49
C PHE A 147 3.00 -13.99 0.50
N LEU A 148 3.42 -15.02 -0.24
CA LEU A 148 2.64 -15.58 -1.36
C LEU A 148 1.26 -16.07 -0.96
N ASP A 149 1.10 -16.64 0.24
CA ASP A 149 -0.17 -17.20 0.72
C ASP A 149 -1.09 -16.17 1.40
N SER A 150 -0.55 -14.98 1.71
CA SER A 150 -1.24 -13.97 2.53
C SER A 150 -1.44 -12.62 1.86
N SER A 151 -0.84 -12.40 0.69
CA SER A 151 -0.93 -11.12 -0.02
C SER A 151 -1.48 -11.28 -1.43
N ASP A 152 -2.15 -10.26 -1.90
CA ASP A 152 -2.64 -10.13 -3.28
C ASP A 152 -2.23 -8.81 -3.93
N PHE A 153 -1.48 -7.98 -3.20
CA PHE A 153 -0.80 -6.78 -3.64
C PHE A 153 0.70 -6.92 -3.31
N TYR A 154 1.59 -6.55 -4.21
CA TYR A 154 3.04 -6.71 -4.06
C TYR A 154 3.75 -5.43 -4.45
N THR A 155 4.36 -4.75 -3.47
CA THR A 155 5.24 -3.62 -3.67
C THR A 155 6.66 -4.12 -3.92
N ILE A 156 7.04 -4.20 -5.17
CA ILE A 156 8.36 -4.65 -5.62
C ILE A 156 9.35 -3.50 -5.40
N ASP A 157 10.26 -3.67 -4.45
CA ASP A 157 11.30 -2.69 -4.12
C ASP A 157 12.56 -2.96 -4.93
N VAL A 158 12.96 -1.98 -5.73
CA VAL A 158 14.17 -2.05 -6.58
C VAL A 158 15.16 -0.92 -6.32
N ALA A 159 15.00 -0.19 -5.22
CA ALA A 159 15.84 0.95 -4.89
C ALA A 159 17.33 0.60 -4.86
N ASP A 160 17.73 -0.53 -4.29
CA ASP A 160 19.12 -1.00 -4.23
C ASP A 160 19.73 -1.33 -5.61
N SER A 161 18.90 -1.49 -6.63
CA SER A 161 19.35 -1.79 -8.00
C SER A 161 19.51 -0.54 -8.86
N ILE A 162 19.10 0.64 -8.36
CA ILE A 162 19.30 1.92 -9.06
C ILE A 162 20.78 2.29 -9.01
N GLY A 163 21.31 2.71 -10.16
CA GLY A 163 22.72 3.07 -10.29
C GLY A 163 23.67 1.86 -10.41
N GLN A 164 23.16 0.62 -10.36
CA GLN A 164 23.98 -0.53 -10.69
C GLN A 164 24.32 -0.55 -12.18
N VAL A 165 25.54 -0.99 -12.48
CA VAL A 165 26.10 -0.95 -13.84
C VAL A 165 25.35 -1.92 -14.75
N ALA A 166 24.58 -1.37 -15.70
CA ALA A 166 24.00 -2.14 -16.79
C ALA A 166 25.07 -2.55 -17.81
N SER A 167 24.90 -3.72 -18.45
CA SER A 167 25.80 -4.07 -19.57
C SER A 167 25.62 -3.10 -20.73
N ARG A 168 26.74 -2.75 -21.40
CA ARG A 168 26.69 -1.85 -22.54
C ARG A 168 25.73 -2.36 -23.64
N ASP A 169 25.71 -3.67 -23.86
CA ASP A 169 24.82 -4.28 -24.87
C ASP A 169 23.34 -4.08 -24.49
N SER A 170 22.99 -4.18 -23.23
CA SER A 170 21.61 -3.92 -22.74
C SER A 170 21.22 -2.46 -22.93
N VAL A 171 22.11 -1.52 -22.60
CA VAL A 171 21.88 -0.08 -22.80
C VAL A 171 21.70 0.23 -24.29
N VAL A 172 22.61 -0.24 -25.14
CA VAL A 172 22.53 -0.03 -26.61
C VAL A 172 21.26 -0.68 -27.19
N HIS A 173 20.88 -1.85 -26.69
CA HIS A 173 19.66 -2.51 -27.13
C HIS A 173 18.42 -1.66 -26.78
N PHE A 174 18.31 -1.18 -25.55
CA PHE A 174 17.21 -0.32 -25.12
C PHE A 174 17.12 0.96 -25.94
N LEU A 175 18.23 1.68 -26.12
CA LEU A 175 18.29 2.92 -26.91
C LEU A 175 17.84 2.70 -28.35
N LYS A 176 18.22 1.58 -28.99
CA LYS A 176 17.76 1.22 -30.31
C LYS A 176 16.28 0.86 -30.41
N SER A 177 15.73 0.29 -29.35
CA SER A 177 14.32 -0.11 -29.27
C SER A 177 13.40 1.07 -29.03
N HIS A 178 13.91 2.18 -28.46
CA HIS A 178 13.15 3.36 -28.07
C HIS A 178 13.65 4.65 -28.72
N PRO A 179 13.68 4.73 -30.09
CA PRO A 179 14.10 5.96 -30.79
C PRO A 179 13.16 7.15 -30.48
N GLU A 180 11.92 6.90 -30.09
CA GLU A 180 10.93 7.91 -29.72
C GLU A 180 11.27 8.68 -28.42
N LEU A 181 12.14 8.14 -27.58
CA LEU A 181 12.61 8.82 -26.37
C LEU A 181 13.67 9.90 -26.69
N PHE A 182 14.25 9.88 -27.87
CA PHE A 182 15.31 10.82 -28.25
C PHE A 182 14.75 12.14 -28.80
N GLY A 183 15.27 13.26 -28.30
CA GLY A 183 14.96 14.59 -28.81
C GLY A 183 13.81 15.29 -28.02
N ARG A 184 12.95 15.97 -28.74
CA ARG A 184 11.84 16.73 -28.16
C ARG A 184 10.55 15.91 -28.16
N LEU A 185 10.05 15.62 -26.96
CA LEU A 185 8.78 14.91 -26.76
C LEU A 185 7.72 15.88 -26.26
N HIS A 186 6.61 15.96 -27.00
CA HIS A 186 5.43 16.70 -26.58
C HIS A 186 4.45 15.75 -25.90
N ILE A 187 4.33 15.87 -24.57
CA ILE A 187 3.39 15.09 -23.77
C ILE A 187 2.18 15.98 -23.47
N GLN A 188 0.99 15.49 -23.78
CA GLN A 188 -0.24 16.23 -23.58
C GLN A 188 -0.39 16.65 -22.10
N GLY A 189 -0.48 17.94 -21.86
CA GLY A 189 -0.68 18.53 -20.55
C GLY A 189 0.59 18.90 -19.81
N ILE A 190 1.77 18.75 -20.44
CA ILE A 190 3.04 19.35 -20.01
C ILE A 190 3.30 20.54 -20.95
N ASP A 191 3.45 21.73 -20.37
CA ASP A 191 3.58 22.97 -21.14
C ASP A 191 4.86 23.03 -21.97
N GLN A 192 5.96 22.52 -21.41
CA GLN A 192 7.26 22.49 -22.07
C GLN A 192 7.58 21.07 -22.55
N ALA A 193 7.99 20.96 -23.82
CA ALA A 193 8.45 19.68 -24.35
C ALA A 193 9.58 19.12 -23.47
N ILE A 194 9.47 17.84 -23.12
CA ILE A 194 10.57 17.07 -22.53
C ILE A 194 11.67 16.95 -23.59
N PHE A 195 12.90 17.28 -23.23
CA PHE A 195 14.04 17.14 -24.13
C PHE A 195 15.06 16.17 -23.55
N LEU A 196 15.34 15.11 -24.29
CA LEU A 196 16.36 14.11 -23.96
C LEU A 196 17.42 14.11 -25.07
N SER A 197 18.64 14.61 -24.77
CA SER A 197 19.80 14.40 -25.62
C SER A 197 20.25 12.94 -25.61
N GLY A 198 21.09 12.53 -26.55
CA GLY A 198 21.63 11.17 -26.57
C GLY A 198 22.37 10.81 -25.27
N ASP A 199 23.22 11.72 -24.81
CA ASP A 199 23.99 11.53 -23.57
C ASP A 199 23.09 11.48 -22.33
N ALA A 200 22.13 12.40 -22.21
CA ALA A 200 21.19 12.40 -21.09
C ALA A 200 20.31 11.14 -21.06
N LEU A 201 19.84 10.68 -22.21
CA LEU A 201 19.06 9.46 -22.31
C LEU A 201 19.90 8.23 -21.92
N GLU A 202 21.15 8.13 -22.42
CA GLU A 202 22.07 7.03 -22.08
C GLU A 202 22.35 7.01 -20.56
N GLU A 203 22.52 8.17 -19.94
CA GLU A 203 22.77 8.33 -18.51
C GLU A 203 21.56 7.84 -17.66
N ILE A 204 20.35 8.24 -18.05
CA ILE A 204 19.11 7.79 -17.40
C ILE A 204 18.94 6.27 -17.55
N VAL A 205 19.14 5.75 -18.77
CA VAL A 205 19.04 4.31 -19.03
C VAL A 205 20.06 3.54 -18.20
N ALA A 206 21.33 3.99 -18.18
CA ALA A 206 22.38 3.37 -17.37
C ALA A 206 22.03 3.34 -15.88
N LYS A 207 21.35 4.38 -15.39
CA LYS A 207 20.95 4.51 -13.97
C LYS A 207 19.80 3.55 -13.58
N TYR A 208 18.80 3.35 -14.45
CA TYR A 208 17.56 2.67 -14.07
C TYR A 208 17.34 1.30 -14.71
N LEU A 209 18.09 0.93 -15.77
CA LEU A 209 17.80 -0.29 -16.53
C LEU A 209 17.90 -1.56 -15.68
N VAL A 210 18.92 -1.66 -14.81
CA VAL A 210 19.10 -2.82 -13.92
C VAL A 210 17.93 -2.93 -12.93
N ALA A 211 17.48 -1.81 -12.36
CA ALA A 211 16.34 -1.78 -11.46
C ALA A 211 15.05 -2.26 -12.15
N CYS A 212 14.81 -1.83 -13.41
CA CYS A 212 13.66 -2.29 -14.19
C CYS A 212 13.76 -3.78 -14.56
N GLN A 213 14.96 -4.29 -14.85
CA GLN A 213 15.20 -5.72 -15.10
C GLN A 213 14.94 -6.55 -13.85
N GLU A 214 15.36 -6.06 -12.67
CA GLU A 214 15.10 -6.70 -11.39
C GLU A 214 13.60 -6.72 -11.07
N ALA A 215 12.89 -5.60 -11.28
CA ALA A 215 11.42 -5.57 -11.16
C ALA A 215 10.76 -6.63 -12.04
N GLY A 216 11.22 -6.76 -13.29
CA GLY A 216 10.76 -7.79 -14.21
C GLY A 216 11.04 -9.20 -13.72
N ARG A 217 12.22 -9.44 -13.12
CA ARG A 217 12.59 -10.73 -12.54
C ARG A 217 11.66 -11.13 -11.39
N ILE A 218 11.43 -10.22 -10.45
CA ILE A 218 10.56 -10.44 -9.30
C ILE A 218 9.10 -10.61 -9.77
N TYR A 219 8.62 -9.76 -10.68
CA TYR A 219 7.27 -9.86 -11.25
C TYR A 219 7.03 -11.24 -11.89
N ARG A 220 7.97 -11.72 -12.72
CA ARG A 220 7.87 -13.05 -13.34
C ARG A 220 7.90 -14.17 -12.31
N TYR A 221 8.68 -14.02 -11.23
CA TYR A 221 8.70 -14.98 -10.14
C TYR A 221 7.33 -15.11 -9.48
N ILE A 222 6.70 -13.97 -9.11
CA ILE A 222 5.36 -13.94 -8.52
C ILE A 222 4.33 -14.50 -9.51
N SER A 223 4.40 -14.11 -10.79
CA SER A 223 3.51 -14.61 -11.85
C SER A 223 3.58 -16.12 -12.03
N ASN A 224 4.77 -16.71 -11.91
CA ASN A 224 4.95 -18.16 -11.98
C ASN A 224 4.33 -18.91 -10.78
N LYS A 225 4.29 -18.27 -9.61
CA LYS A 225 3.71 -18.84 -8.39
C LYS A 225 2.19 -18.68 -8.32
N LEU A 226 1.69 -17.49 -8.59
CA LEU A 226 0.29 -17.13 -8.39
C LEU A 226 -0.54 -17.19 -9.69
N GLY A 227 0.11 -17.15 -10.84
CA GLY A 227 -0.52 -16.95 -12.14
C GLY A 227 -0.66 -15.46 -12.49
N GLU A 228 -0.40 -15.14 -13.74
CA GLU A 228 -0.53 -13.76 -14.23
C GLU A 228 -1.97 -13.23 -14.03
N GLY A 229 -2.07 -11.99 -13.55
CA GLY A 229 -3.34 -11.32 -13.29
C GLY A 229 -4.05 -11.74 -12.00
N ASN A 230 -3.47 -12.61 -11.19
CA ASN A 230 -4.02 -12.98 -9.88
C ASN A 230 -3.46 -12.14 -8.73
N PHE A 231 -2.68 -11.12 -9.02
CA PHE A 231 -2.12 -10.19 -8.05
C PHE A 231 -2.00 -8.78 -8.64
N ILE A 232 -1.89 -7.80 -7.78
CA ILE A 232 -1.60 -6.41 -8.11
C ILE A 232 -0.10 -6.20 -7.92
N ALA A 233 0.57 -5.58 -8.88
CA ALA A 233 1.96 -5.21 -8.78
C ALA A 233 2.13 -3.70 -8.66
N GLU A 234 2.92 -3.27 -7.70
CA GLU A 234 3.52 -1.97 -7.57
C GLU A 234 5.01 -2.09 -7.81
N VAL A 235 5.62 -1.09 -8.46
CA VAL A 235 7.07 -0.93 -8.48
C VAL A 235 7.43 0.31 -7.68
N SER A 236 8.29 0.15 -6.67
CA SER A 236 8.76 1.22 -5.81
C SER A 236 10.22 1.55 -6.05
N MET A 237 10.49 2.87 -6.17
CA MET A 237 11.81 3.48 -6.30
C MET A 237 11.98 4.66 -5.33
N ASP A 238 11.16 4.74 -4.28
CA ASP A 238 11.12 5.89 -3.36
C ASP A 238 12.25 5.89 -2.32
N GLU A 239 12.82 4.72 -1.98
CA GLU A 239 13.93 4.61 -1.04
C GLU A 239 15.30 4.86 -1.72
N THR A 240 15.46 6.00 -2.43
CA THR A 240 16.68 6.43 -3.14
C THR A 240 17.17 7.80 -2.67
N ASP A 241 18.40 8.18 -3.04
CA ASP A 241 19.01 9.45 -2.60
C ASP A 241 18.39 10.66 -3.31
N SER A 242 18.06 10.55 -4.59
CA SER A 242 17.53 11.64 -5.40
C SER A 242 16.12 11.38 -5.94
N PRO A 243 15.27 12.43 -6.08
CA PRO A 243 13.97 12.31 -6.73
C PRO A 243 14.12 11.84 -8.18
N GLN A 244 13.10 11.15 -8.71
CA GLN A 244 12.98 10.88 -10.14
C GLN A 244 12.28 12.06 -10.80
N THR A 245 12.87 12.54 -11.89
CA THR A 245 12.25 13.56 -12.75
C THR A 245 11.20 12.93 -13.68
N PRO A 246 10.26 13.72 -14.25
CA PRO A 246 9.32 13.22 -15.26
C PRO A 246 10.00 12.55 -16.46
N GLN A 247 11.20 13.00 -16.83
CA GLN A 247 12.03 12.40 -17.89
C GLN A 247 12.50 11.00 -17.48
N GLU A 248 13.04 10.88 -16.28
CA GLU A 248 13.46 9.59 -15.73
C GLU A 248 12.28 8.63 -15.59
N LEU A 249 11.12 9.11 -15.09
CA LEU A 249 9.90 8.32 -14.96
C LEU A 249 9.43 7.78 -16.32
N LEU A 250 9.50 8.57 -17.40
CA LEU A 250 9.15 8.11 -18.75
C LEU A 250 10.03 6.95 -19.20
N VAL A 251 11.36 7.08 -19.03
CA VAL A 251 12.33 6.03 -19.37
C VAL A 251 12.11 4.77 -18.53
N ILE A 252 11.86 4.93 -17.23
CA ILE A 252 11.54 3.82 -16.31
C ILE A 252 10.31 3.06 -16.80
N LEU A 253 9.23 3.77 -17.16
CA LEU A 253 7.98 3.15 -17.62
C LEU A 253 8.17 2.40 -18.94
N ALA A 254 8.96 2.93 -19.89
CA ALA A 254 9.34 2.24 -21.10
C ALA A 254 10.11 0.94 -20.79
N ALA A 255 11.11 1.02 -19.89
CA ALA A 255 11.91 -0.13 -19.50
C ALA A 255 11.09 -1.21 -18.75
N LEU A 256 10.14 -0.82 -17.92
CA LEU A 256 9.22 -1.76 -17.25
C LEU A 256 8.27 -2.42 -18.24
N ALA A 257 7.82 -1.70 -19.27
CA ALA A 257 7.02 -2.27 -20.36
C ALA A 257 7.78 -3.33 -21.13
N ASP A 258 9.06 -3.11 -21.46
CA ASP A 258 9.95 -4.09 -22.09
C ASP A 258 10.09 -5.37 -21.24
N GLN A 259 10.14 -5.21 -19.92
CA GLN A 259 10.16 -6.33 -18.97
C GLN A 259 8.80 -7.02 -18.83
N LYS A 260 7.75 -6.53 -19.51
CA LYS A 260 6.36 -7.03 -19.45
C LYS A 260 5.78 -7.00 -18.03
N VAL A 261 6.20 -6.06 -17.22
CA VAL A 261 5.65 -5.84 -15.89
C VAL A 261 4.28 -5.17 -16.01
N ARG A 262 3.22 -5.87 -15.64
CA ARG A 262 1.86 -5.32 -15.65
C ARG A 262 1.56 -4.61 -14.33
N LEU A 263 2.36 -3.57 -14.04
CA LEU A 263 2.20 -2.79 -12.82
C LEU A 263 0.89 -1.98 -12.88
N GLN A 264 0.24 -1.83 -11.71
CA GLN A 264 -0.97 -1.02 -11.56
C GLN A 264 -0.72 0.24 -10.72
N THR A 265 0.41 0.28 -10.02
CA THR A 265 0.91 1.46 -9.31
C THR A 265 2.41 1.56 -9.48
N ILE A 266 2.92 2.80 -9.46
CA ILE A 266 4.36 3.11 -9.43
C ILE A 266 4.62 4.17 -8.38
N ALA A 267 5.63 3.96 -7.54
CA ALA A 267 6.04 4.88 -6.48
C ALA A 267 7.41 5.48 -6.78
N PRO A 268 7.47 6.61 -7.49
CA PRO A 268 8.70 7.38 -7.62
C PRO A 268 8.98 8.12 -6.30
N LYS A 269 10.23 8.53 -6.11
CA LYS A 269 10.61 9.50 -5.11
C LYS A 269 10.30 10.90 -5.62
N PHE A 270 9.46 11.62 -4.91
CA PHE A 270 9.16 13.02 -5.19
C PHE A 270 10.19 13.95 -4.56
N THR A 271 10.29 15.18 -5.09
CA THR A 271 11.08 16.26 -4.47
C THR A 271 10.62 16.56 -3.06
N GLY A 272 11.54 16.98 -2.20
CA GLY A 272 11.30 17.29 -0.80
C GLY A 272 11.56 16.12 0.14
N ARG A 273 11.22 16.31 1.41
CA ARG A 273 11.49 15.33 2.47
C ARG A 273 10.20 14.76 3.03
N PHE A 274 10.09 13.46 2.95
CA PHE A 274 8.98 12.66 3.50
C PHE A 274 9.37 12.05 4.84
N ASN A 275 9.72 12.92 5.81
CA ASN A 275 10.19 12.49 7.10
C ASN A 275 9.12 11.71 7.88
N LYS A 276 9.57 10.72 8.66
CA LYS A 276 8.70 9.87 9.47
C LYS A 276 7.99 10.68 10.56
N GLY A 277 6.68 10.53 10.69
CA GLY A 277 5.89 11.11 11.79
C GLY A 277 5.51 12.59 11.66
N VAL A 278 6.00 13.30 10.65
CA VAL A 278 5.79 14.75 10.48
C VAL A 278 5.34 15.08 9.05
N ASP A 279 4.93 16.35 8.84
CA ASP A 279 4.49 16.82 7.54
C ASP A 279 5.61 16.87 6.50
N TYR A 280 5.24 17.05 5.26
CA TYR A 280 6.13 17.27 4.13
C TYR A 280 6.99 18.52 4.36
N VAL A 281 8.26 18.44 4.01
CA VAL A 281 9.21 19.56 4.06
C VAL A 281 9.83 19.74 2.67
N GLY A 282 9.46 20.82 2.00
CA GLY A 282 9.95 21.12 0.64
C GLY A 282 9.18 22.25 -0.01
N ASP A 283 9.50 22.52 -1.25
CA ASP A 283 8.81 23.48 -2.09
C ASP A 283 7.49 22.87 -2.61
N LEU A 284 6.35 23.42 -2.17
CA LEU A 284 5.02 22.93 -2.54
C LEU A 284 4.67 23.23 -3.99
N GLU A 285 5.20 24.31 -4.58
CA GLU A 285 4.95 24.65 -6.00
C GLU A 285 5.73 23.69 -6.91
N GLN A 286 6.98 23.39 -6.55
CA GLN A 286 7.78 22.38 -7.23
C GLN A 286 7.14 21.00 -7.15
N PHE A 287 6.69 20.58 -5.96
CA PHE A 287 5.98 19.32 -5.79
C PHE A 287 4.69 19.26 -6.65
N ALA A 288 3.93 20.36 -6.66
CA ALA A 288 2.70 20.44 -7.45
C ALA A 288 2.98 20.27 -8.94
N LYS A 289 4.02 20.93 -9.45
CA LYS A 289 4.43 20.82 -10.85
C LYS A 289 4.87 19.40 -11.19
N GLU A 290 5.79 18.82 -10.42
CA GLU A 290 6.30 17.46 -10.63
C GLU A 290 5.17 16.44 -10.62
N PHE A 291 4.30 16.48 -9.61
CA PHE A 291 3.19 15.55 -9.49
C PHE A 291 2.22 15.63 -10.69
N GLN A 292 1.95 16.82 -11.21
CA GLN A 292 1.11 17.01 -12.39
C GLN A 292 1.80 16.49 -13.66
N ASP A 293 3.10 16.76 -13.82
CA ASP A 293 3.87 16.30 -14.96
C ASP A 293 3.97 14.78 -14.98
N ASP A 294 4.19 14.16 -13.80
CA ASP A 294 4.23 12.69 -13.65
C ASP A 294 2.89 12.04 -14.03
N LEU A 295 1.74 12.64 -13.65
CA LEU A 295 0.44 12.14 -14.09
C LEU A 295 0.29 12.18 -15.62
N CYS A 296 0.84 13.21 -16.29
CA CYS A 296 0.85 13.30 -17.74
C CYS A 296 1.77 12.27 -18.38
N VAL A 297 2.94 12.06 -17.79
CA VAL A 297 3.90 11.03 -18.21
C VAL A 297 3.27 9.63 -18.09
N LEU A 298 2.58 9.34 -17.01
CA LEU A 298 1.88 8.06 -16.85
C LEU A 298 0.83 7.85 -17.95
N ALA A 299 -0.02 8.85 -18.20
CA ALA A 299 -1.05 8.77 -19.23
C ALA A 299 -0.46 8.56 -20.63
N HIS A 300 0.65 9.22 -20.92
CA HIS A 300 1.41 9.04 -22.17
C HIS A 300 1.97 7.61 -22.25
N ALA A 301 2.66 7.15 -21.21
CA ALA A 301 3.31 5.83 -21.19
C ALA A 301 2.29 4.67 -21.27
N VAL A 302 1.12 4.80 -20.65
CA VAL A 302 0.03 3.83 -20.79
C VAL A 302 -0.37 3.65 -22.25
N THR A 303 -0.50 4.74 -22.99
CA THR A 303 -0.87 4.72 -24.40
C THR A 303 0.28 4.25 -25.29
N GLN A 304 1.48 4.77 -25.05
CA GLN A 304 2.67 4.53 -25.88
C GLN A 304 3.20 3.11 -25.74
N TYR A 305 3.25 2.59 -24.50
CA TYR A 305 3.89 1.30 -24.20
C TYR A 305 2.90 0.18 -23.84
N GLY A 306 1.59 0.44 -23.92
CA GLY A 306 0.57 -0.57 -23.64
C GLY A 306 0.54 -1.05 -22.19
N LEU A 307 0.92 -0.17 -21.24
CA LEU A 307 0.81 -0.43 -19.81
C LEU A 307 -0.66 -0.51 -19.38
N PRO A 308 -0.96 -1.10 -18.21
CA PRO A 308 -2.33 -1.19 -17.72
C PRO A 308 -3.02 0.17 -17.64
N ASP A 309 -4.25 0.27 -18.16
CA ASP A 309 -5.03 1.52 -18.23
C ASP A 309 -5.46 2.06 -16.85
N ASN A 310 -5.31 1.26 -15.80
CA ASN A 310 -5.53 1.65 -14.41
C ASN A 310 -4.22 1.99 -13.66
N LEU A 311 -3.09 2.07 -14.36
CA LEU A 311 -1.83 2.51 -13.78
C LEU A 311 -1.98 3.90 -13.15
N LYS A 312 -1.47 4.06 -11.95
CA LYS A 312 -1.54 5.30 -11.18
C LYS A 312 -0.29 5.55 -10.36
N LEU A 313 -0.07 6.80 -9.98
CA LEU A 313 0.97 7.14 -9.01
C LEU A 313 0.64 6.55 -7.64
N SER A 314 1.67 6.08 -6.97
CA SER A 314 1.67 5.71 -5.56
C SER A 314 2.52 6.72 -4.79
N VAL A 315 1.96 7.30 -3.75
CA VAL A 315 2.68 8.22 -2.85
C VAL A 315 2.96 7.51 -1.55
N HIS A 316 4.23 7.17 -1.31
CA HIS A 316 4.65 6.59 -0.05
C HIS A 316 4.86 7.70 0.98
N SER A 317 3.76 8.17 1.55
CA SER A 317 3.79 9.26 2.52
C SER A 317 4.46 8.86 3.86
N GLY A 318 4.40 7.57 4.18
CA GLY A 318 4.97 7.00 5.40
C GLY A 318 4.32 7.47 6.69
N SER A 319 3.64 8.61 6.70
CA SER A 319 2.90 9.23 7.80
C SER A 319 2.16 10.48 7.32
N ASP A 320 1.82 11.37 8.25
CA ASP A 320 1.10 12.62 8.01
C ASP A 320 1.83 13.53 7.01
N LYS A 321 1.21 13.85 5.89
CA LYS A 321 1.72 14.77 4.85
C LYS A 321 0.61 15.72 4.41
N PHE A 322 0.04 16.40 5.39
CA PHE A 322 -1.21 17.16 5.21
C PHE A 322 -1.07 18.29 4.21
N SER A 323 0.09 18.94 4.14
CA SER A 323 0.33 20.09 3.26
C SER A 323 0.24 19.76 1.77
N ILE A 324 0.54 18.52 1.36
CA ILE A 324 0.49 18.10 -0.05
C ILE A 324 -0.89 17.53 -0.48
N TYR A 325 -1.79 17.22 0.44
CA TYR A 325 -3.08 16.61 0.08
C TYR A 325 -3.98 17.49 -0.80
N PRO A 326 -4.13 18.79 -0.55
CA PRO A 326 -4.87 19.66 -1.44
C PRO A 326 -4.30 19.71 -2.86
N ILE A 327 -2.97 19.67 -2.98
CA ILE A 327 -2.25 19.68 -4.25
C ILE A 327 -2.56 18.37 -5.02
N ILE A 328 -2.38 17.23 -4.37
CA ILE A 328 -2.67 15.90 -4.95
C ILE A 328 -4.13 15.83 -5.39
N ARG A 329 -5.08 16.25 -4.52
CA ARG A 329 -6.50 16.26 -4.84
C ARG A 329 -6.80 17.06 -6.09
N GLN A 330 -6.27 18.28 -6.19
CA GLN A 330 -6.47 19.14 -7.36
C GLN A 330 -5.92 18.50 -8.64
N ALA A 331 -4.73 17.89 -8.56
CA ALA A 331 -4.07 17.25 -9.69
C ALA A 331 -4.87 16.03 -10.17
N ILE A 332 -5.27 15.10 -9.28
CA ILE A 332 -6.04 13.91 -9.66
C ILE A 332 -7.45 14.25 -10.16
N ALA A 333 -8.07 15.31 -9.65
CA ALA A 333 -9.37 15.77 -10.12
C ALA A 333 -9.27 16.36 -11.53
N SER A 334 -8.31 17.27 -11.78
CA SER A 334 -8.12 17.93 -13.08
C SER A 334 -7.76 16.93 -14.19
N ARG A 335 -6.99 15.91 -13.88
CA ARG A 335 -6.53 14.87 -14.85
C ARG A 335 -7.44 13.63 -14.87
N LYS A 336 -8.46 13.58 -14.03
CA LYS A 336 -9.31 12.39 -13.84
C LYS A 336 -8.46 11.13 -13.53
N ALA A 337 -7.32 11.32 -12.88
CA ALA A 337 -6.37 10.25 -12.56
C ALA A 337 -6.83 9.41 -11.36
N GLY A 338 -6.27 8.21 -11.22
CA GLY A 338 -6.32 7.42 -10.00
C GLY A 338 -5.21 7.81 -9.03
N LEU A 339 -5.25 7.24 -7.83
CA LEU A 339 -4.24 7.44 -6.80
C LEU A 339 -4.12 6.20 -5.92
N HIS A 340 -2.90 5.82 -5.58
CA HIS A 340 -2.59 5.03 -4.40
C HIS A 340 -1.75 5.86 -3.44
N ILE A 341 -2.00 5.76 -2.14
CA ILE A 341 -1.20 6.45 -1.12
C ILE A 341 -0.97 5.52 0.06
N LYS A 342 0.22 5.51 0.63
CA LYS A 342 0.58 4.67 1.79
C LYS A 342 0.92 5.53 3.00
N THR A 343 0.32 5.19 4.16
CA THR A 343 0.51 5.89 5.44
C THR A 343 0.90 4.93 6.57
N ALA A 344 1.81 3.99 6.30
CA ALA A 344 2.12 2.87 7.20
C ALA A 344 2.44 3.25 8.67
N GLY A 345 3.05 4.41 8.92
CA GLY A 345 3.50 4.80 10.25
C GLY A 345 2.46 5.44 11.16
N THR A 346 1.34 5.88 10.62
CA THR A 346 0.37 6.72 11.35
C THR A 346 -0.34 5.98 12.48
N THR A 347 -0.82 4.79 12.24
CA THR A 347 -1.59 3.99 13.21
C THR A 347 -0.84 3.76 14.52
N TRP A 348 0.44 3.44 14.46
CA TRP A 348 1.28 3.22 15.64
C TRP A 348 1.32 4.45 16.58
N LEU A 349 1.37 5.65 16.04
CA LEU A 349 1.38 6.88 16.85
C LEU A 349 0.01 7.13 17.48
N GLU A 350 -1.07 6.80 16.77
CA GLU A 350 -2.42 6.92 17.30
C GLU A 350 -2.71 5.86 18.39
N GLU A 351 -2.06 4.69 18.34
CA GLU A 351 -2.06 3.73 19.46
C GLU A 351 -1.43 4.33 20.71
N LEU A 352 -0.27 4.99 20.59
CA LEU A 352 0.37 5.65 21.73
C LEU A 352 -0.48 6.80 22.29
N ILE A 353 -1.11 7.60 21.42
CA ILE A 353 -2.02 8.66 21.84
C ILE A 353 -3.22 8.09 22.60
N GLY A 354 -3.86 7.06 22.04
CA GLY A 354 -4.99 6.43 22.70
C GLY A 354 -4.63 5.74 24.02
N LEU A 355 -3.47 5.12 24.10
CA LEU A 355 -2.94 4.57 25.36
C LEU A 355 -2.69 5.68 26.40
N ALA A 356 -2.08 6.80 25.99
CA ALA A 356 -1.90 7.94 26.88
C ALA A 356 -3.24 8.47 27.44
N GLU A 357 -4.26 8.55 26.60
CA GLU A 357 -5.60 9.01 26.98
C GLU A 357 -6.41 7.97 27.79
N SER A 358 -5.98 6.71 27.82
CA SER A 358 -6.74 5.62 28.46
C SER A 358 -6.60 5.55 30.00
N GLY A 359 -5.72 6.35 30.57
CA GLY A 359 -5.49 6.44 32.02
C GLY A 359 -4.06 6.13 32.44
N GLN A 360 -3.87 5.92 33.73
CA GLN A 360 -2.53 5.85 34.36
C GLN A 360 -1.66 4.72 33.81
N GLU A 361 -2.23 3.56 33.52
CA GLU A 361 -1.46 2.40 33.07
C GLU A 361 -0.94 2.62 31.65
N GLY A 362 -1.81 3.10 30.75
CA GLY A 362 -1.42 3.44 29.38
C GLY A 362 -0.41 4.58 29.34
N THR A 363 -0.62 5.65 30.13
CA THR A 363 0.33 6.77 30.28
C THR A 363 1.69 6.26 30.75
N THR A 364 1.73 5.37 31.73
CA THR A 364 2.97 4.78 32.23
C THR A 364 3.70 3.98 31.15
N LEU A 365 2.95 3.20 30.36
CA LEU A 365 3.55 2.43 29.25
C LEU A 365 4.17 3.34 28.18
N VAL A 366 3.48 4.43 27.80
CA VAL A 366 4.00 5.41 26.81
C VAL A 366 5.28 6.05 27.33
N ARG A 367 5.30 6.45 28.61
CA ARG A 367 6.49 7.00 29.27
C ARG A 367 7.65 6.00 29.30
N ASP A 368 7.38 4.73 29.64
CA ASP A 368 8.39 3.66 29.65
C ASP A 368 9.01 3.46 28.27
N ILE A 369 8.19 3.48 27.20
CA ILE A 369 8.65 3.35 25.82
C ILE A 369 9.52 4.54 25.44
N TYR A 370 9.12 5.76 25.81
CA TYR A 370 9.89 6.98 25.53
C TYR A 370 11.23 6.98 26.28
N GLY A 371 11.25 6.60 27.55
CA GLY A 371 12.51 6.48 28.33
C GLY A 371 13.49 5.52 27.66
N LEU A 372 13.03 4.33 27.27
CA LEU A 372 13.84 3.37 26.53
C LEU A 372 14.27 3.90 25.15
N ALA A 373 13.43 4.72 24.52
CA ALA A 373 13.75 5.32 23.23
C ALA A 373 14.89 6.35 23.36
N LEU A 374 14.93 7.13 24.43
CA LEU A 374 16.04 8.03 24.73
C LEU A 374 17.36 7.27 24.98
N GLU A 375 17.30 6.17 25.74
CA GLU A 375 18.47 5.33 26.01
C GLU A 375 19.06 4.68 24.76
N GLN A 376 18.22 4.35 23.77
CA GLN A 376 18.60 3.62 22.57
C GLN A 376 18.53 4.49 21.31
N ILE A 377 18.51 5.82 21.44
CA ILE A 377 18.21 6.74 20.34
C ILE A 377 19.12 6.51 19.13
N GLY A 378 20.40 6.31 19.30
CA GLY A 378 21.34 6.06 18.21
C GLY A 378 20.94 4.82 17.38
N ALA A 379 20.73 3.68 18.04
CA ALA A 379 20.34 2.44 17.37
C ALA A 379 18.92 2.46 16.76
N LEU A 380 18.04 3.31 17.29
CA LEU A 380 16.69 3.48 16.77
C LEU A 380 16.66 4.36 15.52
N THR A 381 17.50 5.39 15.47
CA THR A 381 17.48 6.42 14.43
C THR A 381 18.41 6.12 13.26
N GLU A 382 19.50 5.39 13.47
CA GLU A 382 20.46 5.01 12.43
C GLU A 382 19.83 4.47 11.13
N PRO A 383 18.88 3.50 11.18
CA PRO A 383 18.28 2.97 9.96
C PRO A 383 17.34 3.95 9.23
N TYR A 384 17.06 5.09 9.84
CA TYR A 384 16.12 6.10 9.34
C TYR A 384 16.75 7.48 9.16
N ALA A 385 18.08 7.58 9.21
CA ALA A 385 18.81 8.85 9.20
C ALA A 385 18.44 9.78 8.02
N SER A 386 18.13 9.21 6.84
CA SER A 386 17.73 9.97 5.65
C SER A 386 16.28 10.49 5.70
N VAL A 387 15.43 9.94 6.60
CA VAL A 387 13.99 10.22 6.66
C VAL A 387 13.48 10.64 8.03
N ILE A 388 14.36 11.15 8.87
CA ILE A 388 14.05 11.78 10.16
C ILE A 388 14.84 13.08 10.32
N ASP A 389 14.34 13.95 11.21
CA ASP A 389 14.98 15.24 11.58
C ASP A 389 14.69 15.52 13.05
N ILE A 390 15.34 14.73 13.92
CA ILE A 390 15.17 14.82 15.36
C ILE A 390 16.20 15.80 15.93
N ARG A 391 15.72 16.87 16.55
CA ARG A 391 16.54 17.84 17.26
C ARG A 391 16.70 17.41 18.70
N MET A 392 17.90 16.98 19.08
CA MET A 392 18.20 16.49 20.42
C MET A 392 17.86 17.49 21.53
N SER A 393 18.03 18.79 21.26
CA SER A 393 17.71 19.88 22.22
C SER A 393 16.19 20.06 22.46
N GLU A 394 15.34 19.49 21.59
CA GLU A 394 13.89 19.55 21.73
C GLU A 394 13.30 18.32 22.44
N LEU A 395 14.13 17.29 22.70
CA LEU A 395 13.70 16.10 23.41
C LEU A 395 13.69 16.36 24.94
N PRO A 396 12.53 16.28 25.59
CA PRO A 396 12.46 16.39 27.05
C PRO A 396 13.17 15.21 27.71
N SER A 397 13.82 15.47 28.85
CA SER A 397 14.47 14.42 29.63
C SER A 397 13.45 13.46 30.24
N SER A 398 13.89 12.25 30.63
CA SER A 398 13.04 11.30 31.33
C SER A 398 12.44 11.91 32.59
N LEU A 399 13.21 12.71 33.36
CA LEU A 399 12.73 13.43 34.54
C LEU A 399 11.63 14.44 34.21
N THR A 400 11.74 15.13 33.09
CA THR A 400 10.73 16.11 32.65
C THR A 400 9.39 15.43 32.37
N VAL A 401 9.39 14.26 31.75
CA VAL A 401 8.16 13.54 31.36
C VAL A 401 7.57 12.70 32.48
N GLU A 402 8.24 12.57 33.64
CA GLU A 402 7.68 11.85 34.80
C GLU A 402 6.37 12.47 35.30
N SER A 403 6.27 13.79 35.24
CA SER A 403 5.08 14.52 35.68
C SER A 403 4.00 14.65 34.61
N TRP A 404 4.24 14.17 33.40
CA TRP A 404 3.27 14.30 32.31
C TRP A 404 2.08 13.39 32.52
N ASP A 405 0.89 13.95 32.41
CA ASP A 405 -0.36 13.19 32.33
C ASP A 405 -0.64 12.68 30.90
N GLY A 406 -1.70 11.91 30.77
CA GLY A 406 -2.08 11.34 29.46
C GLY A 406 -2.44 12.39 28.41
N GLN A 407 -3.05 13.51 28.85
CA GLN A 407 -3.42 14.58 27.93
C GLN A 407 -2.18 15.32 27.41
N GLN A 408 -1.19 15.52 28.24
CA GLN A 408 0.06 16.14 27.85
C GLN A 408 0.84 15.29 26.85
N TRP A 409 0.89 13.95 27.06
CA TRP A 409 1.44 13.02 26.09
C TRP A 409 0.68 13.05 24.77
N ALA A 410 -0.66 12.97 24.82
CA ALA A 410 -1.51 13.01 23.64
C ALA A 410 -1.30 14.29 22.81
N ASN A 411 -1.22 15.46 23.48
CA ASN A 411 -1.00 16.74 22.83
C ASN A 411 0.41 16.85 22.23
N THR A 412 1.41 16.29 22.91
CA THR A 412 2.80 16.25 22.40
C THR A 412 2.92 15.42 21.15
N LEU A 413 2.17 14.30 21.07
CA LEU A 413 2.22 13.37 19.94
C LEU A 413 1.24 13.71 18.82
N ARG A 414 0.07 14.25 19.13
CA ARG A 414 -0.94 14.54 18.11
C ARG A 414 -0.48 15.64 17.18
N HIS A 415 -0.31 15.31 15.91
CA HIS A 415 0.18 16.25 14.90
C HIS A 415 -0.88 17.29 14.55
N ILE A 416 -1.01 18.29 15.38
CA ILE A 416 -1.85 19.47 15.16
C ILE A 416 -0.92 20.67 14.94
N PRO A 417 -0.82 21.20 13.70
CA PRO A 417 0.02 22.36 13.42
C PRO A 417 -0.35 23.54 14.32
N GLY A 418 0.68 24.16 14.93
CA GLY A 418 0.50 25.31 15.82
C GLY A 418 0.04 24.99 17.26
N HIS A 419 -0.21 23.73 17.60
CA HIS A 419 -0.49 23.36 18.99
C HIS A 419 0.75 23.57 19.88
N PRO A 420 0.66 24.30 21.00
CA PRO A 420 1.84 24.72 21.78
C PRO A 420 2.61 23.55 22.44
N GLN A 421 1.96 22.43 22.67
CA GLN A 421 2.58 21.23 23.24
C GLN A 421 3.08 20.22 22.19
N TYR A 422 2.75 20.42 20.91
CA TYR A 422 3.20 19.52 19.85
C TYR A 422 4.73 19.53 19.75
N ASN A 423 5.34 18.35 19.74
CA ASN A 423 6.79 18.21 19.62
C ASN A 423 7.13 17.21 18.50
N ALA A 424 7.63 17.76 17.39
CA ALA A 424 7.99 16.99 16.21
C ALA A 424 9.13 15.99 16.48
N SER A 425 10.11 16.35 17.32
CA SER A 425 11.24 15.48 17.66
C SER A 425 10.82 14.28 18.51
N VAL A 426 9.94 14.47 19.51
CA VAL A 426 9.34 13.38 20.30
C VAL A 426 8.51 12.46 19.41
N ARG A 427 7.69 13.04 18.53
CA ARG A 427 6.85 12.26 17.61
C ARG A 427 7.67 11.41 16.65
N GLN A 428 8.74 11.95 16.07
CA GLN A 428 9.64 11.21 15.18
C GLN A 428 10.40 10.11 15.93
N LEU A 429 10.89 10.37 17.13
CA LEU A 429 11.57 9.37 17.95
C LEU A 429 10.64 8.21 18.27
N LEU A 430 9.42 8.48 18.72
CA LEU A 430 8.44 7.45 18.99
C LEU A 430 7.98 6.74 17.71
N HIS A 431 7.90 7.42 16.57
CA HIS A 431 7.57 6.78 15.30
C HIS A 431 8.51 5.60 14.98
N VAL A 432 9.80 5.73 15.22
CA VAL A 432 10.80 4.69 14.95
C VAL A 432 10.98 3.70 16.13
N SER A 433 10.25 3.89 17.23
CA SER A 433 10.41 3.13 18.47
C SER A 433 9.44 1.94 18.64
N PHE A 434 8.62 1.61 17.64
CA PHE A 434 7.61 0.54 17.73
C PHE A 434 8.20 -0.83 18.12
N LYS A 435 9.48 -1.10 17.79
CA LYS A 435 10.18 -2.31 18.23
C LYS A 435 10.35 -2.40 19.76
N LEU A 436 10.34 -1.26 20.47
CA LEU A 436 10.38 -1.24 21.94
C LEU A 436 9.04 -1.66 22.54
N ALA A 437 7.93 -1.26 21.92
CA ALA A 437 6.61 -1.74 22.30
C ALA A 437 6.47 -3.25 22.06
N ALA A 438 6.96 -3.76 20.93
CA ALA A 438 7.00 -5.19 20.66
C ALA A 438 7.72 -5.99 21.76
N LYS A 439 8.83 -5.45 22.31
CA LYS A 439 9.55 -6.05 23.45
C LYS A 439 8.75 -6.07 24.77
N LYS A 440 7.69 -5.27 24.90
CA LYS A 440 6.78 -5.31 26.06
C LYS A 440 5.83 -6.51 26.00
N GLY A 441 5.75 -7.22 24.86
CA GLY A 441 4.96 -8.42 24.69
C GLY A 441 3.49 -8.22 24.98
N SER A 442 2.88 -9.17 25.72
CA SER A 442 1.46 -9.15 26.05
C SER A 442 1.04 -7.90 26.83
N ARG A 443 1.91 -7.32 27.67
CA ARG A 443 1.59 -6.06 28.36
C ARG A 443 1.16 -4.96 27.39
N TYR A 444 1.78 -4.90 26.21
CA TYR A 444 1.41 -3.93 25.18
C TYR A 444 0.10 -4.33 24.49
N THR A 445 0.01 -5.56 24.00
CA THR A 445 -1.16 -6.01 23.24
C THR A 445 -2.42 -6.13 24.08
N ASP A 446 -2.31 -6.52 25.36
CA ASP A 446 -3.45 -6.58 26.28
C ASP A 446 -4.03 -5.18 26.55
N LEU A 447 -3.18 -4.14 26.64
CA LEU A 447 -3.62 -2.75 26.75
C LEU A 447 -4.24 -2.23 25.45
N LEU A 448 -3.74 -2.64 24.27
CA LEU A 448 -4.39 -2.31 22.99
C LEU A 448 -5.82 -2.87 22.96
N GLU A 449 -6.02 -4.11 23.40
CA GLU A 449 -7.34 -4.74 23.42
C GLU A 449 -8.25 -4.12 24.49
N ALA A 450 -7.74 -3.90 25.71
CA ALA A 450 -8.51 -3.30 26.81
C ALA A 450 -9.01 -1.88 26.47
N HIS A 451 -8.23 -1.13 25.69
CA HIS A 451 -8.52 0.27 25.37
C HIS A 451 -8.84 0.50 23.88
N ARG A 452 -9.26 -0.54 23.17
CA ARG A 452 -9.52 -0.51 21.72
C ARG A 452 -10.48 0.59 21.26
N GLU A 453 -11.43 1.01 22.12
CA GLU A 453 -12.40 2.04 21.76
C GLU A 453 -11.76 3.43 21.66
N ILE A 454 -10.98 3.83 22.67
CA ILE A 454 -10.31 5.14 22.68
C ILE A 454 -9.20 5.18 21.63
N ILE A 455 -8.42 4.09 21.49
CA ILE A 455 -7.42 3.95 20.44
C ILE A 455 -8.07 4.00 19.06
N GLY A 456 -9.12 3.21 18.86
CA GLY A 456 -9.84 3.16 17.58
C GLY A 456 -10.51 4.47 17.20
N LYS A 457 -10.90 5.32 18.16
CA LYS A 457 -11.35 6.70 17.91
C LYS A 457 -10.22 7.55 17.35
N ASN A 458 -9.03 7.50 17.95
CA ASN A 458 -7.85 8.25 17.47
C ASN A 458 -7.44 7.80 16.07
N VAL A 459 -7.37 6.48 15.83
CA VAL A 459 -7.06 5.90 14.51
C VAL A 459 -8.08 6.34 13.45
N PHE A 460 -9.37 6.26 13.75
CA PHE A 460 -10.43 6.71 12.85
C PHE A 460 -10.32 8.21 12.53
N GLU A 461 -10.17 9.05 13.56
CA GLU A 461 -10.07 10.50 13.40
C GLU A 461 -8.85 10.89 12.56
N ASN A 462 -7.71 10.27 12.83
CA ASN A 462 -6.50 10.49 12.05
C ASN A 462 -6.73 10.11 10.58
N LEU A 463 -7.18 8.88 10.30
CA LEU A 463 -7.34 8.41 8.93
C LEU A 463 -8.45 9.16 8.18
N TYR A 464 -9.65 9.25 8.76
CA TYR A 464 -10.77 9.88 8.06
C TYR A 464 -10.62 11.39 8.00
N THR A 465 -10.48 12.05 9.18
CA THR A 465 -10.59 13.51 9.26
C THR A 465 -9.33 14.20 8.74
N ARG A 466 -8.16 13.61 8.99
CA ARG A 466 -6.88 14.29 8.75
C ARG A 466 -6.18 13.83 7.48
N HIS A 467 -6.48 12.61 6.99
CA HIS A 467 -5.92 12.10 5.74
C HIS A 467 -6.96 12.05 4.62
N MET A 468 -7.98 11.20 4.76
CA MET A 468 -8.90 10.89 3.64
C MET A 468 -9.76 12.09 3.24
N LYS A 469 -10.32 12.80 4.21
CA LYS A 469 -11.19 13.95 3.93
C LYS A 469 -10.46 15.04 3.16
N PRO A 470 -9.30 15.56 3.57
CA PRO A 470 -8.57 16.59 2.80
C PRO A 470 -8.12 16.10 1.42
N LEU A 471 -7.80 14.80 1.30
CA LEU A 471 -7.30 14.21 0.06
C LEU A 471 -8.40 13.96 -0.97
N PHE A 472 -9.61 13.56 -0.55
CA PHE A 472 -10.65 13.09 -1.46
C PHE A 472 -11.93 13.95 -1.46
N LEU A 473 -12.24 14.68 -0.37
CA LEU A 473 -13.45 15.50 -0.27
C LEU A 473 -13.12 17.01 -0.30
N GLY A 474 -12.14 17.42 0.46
CA GLY A 474 -11.72 18.82 0.54
C GLY A 474 -12.10 19.53 1.81
#